data_1edd4661edac4eb105d7baa92d90c32e
#
_entry.id   1edd4661edac4eb105d7baa92d90c32e
#
_cell.length_a   1.000
_cell.length_b   1.000
_cell.length_c   1.000
_cell.angle_alpha   90.00
_cell.angle_beta   90.00
_cell.angle_gamma   90.00
#
_symmetry.space_group_name_H-M   'P 1'
#
loop_
_entity.id
_entity.type
_entity.pdbx_description
1 polymer ?
#
loop_
_entity_poly.entity_id
_entity_poly.type
_entity_poly.pdbx_seq_one_letter_code
_entity_poly.pdbx_strand_id
1 'polypeptide(L)'
;RIESVTHIDDRIEAMAGDARDGRGQGGMRSKVEAARMATRFGAYTVIAAGRTPDVIRRIAEGGQIGTRFEPTTNRVEGWKRFLLTGKASSRGSVAVDAGAAKALRYGGNSLLPAGVVRVDGSFERGENISIVDPSGEVIAWGIANYRSAEIGLIMGVRSDKIEPILGYGYGPDIVHRNNMALADNGSEISAQTDSTPTGRAAGI
;
A
#
# COMPACT_ATOMS: atom_id res chain seq x y z
N ARG A 1 20.34 24.16 -4.22
CA ARG A 1 19.57 23.20 -3.43
C ARG A 1 18.12 23.31 -3.83
N ILE A 2 17.45 22.19 -4.10
CA ILE A 2 16.02 22.14 -4.34
C ILE A 2 15.35 21.85 -3.00
N GLU A 3 14.37 22.66 -2.60
CA GLU A 3 13.68 22.51 -1.30
C GLU A 3 12.48 21.57 -1.40
N SER A 4 11.69 21.70 -2.47
CA SER A 4 10.53 20.85 -2.72
C SER A 4 10.43 20.45 -4.18
N VAL A 5 9.95 19.22 -4.43
CA VAL A 5 9.70 18.64 -5.76
C VAL A 5 8.26 18.11 -5.75
N THR A 6 7.39 18.71 -6.54
CA THR A 6 5.99 18.28 -6.71
C THR A 6 5.86 17.21 -7.80
N HIS A 7 6.79 17.20 -8.75
CA HIS A 7 6.82 16.22 -9.83
C HIS A 7 8.26 15.85 -10.17
N ILE A 8 8.54 14.54 -10.27
CA ILE A 8 9.86 14.05 -10.65
C ILE A 8 9.86 13.88 -12.18
N ASP A 9 10.40 14.88 -12.86
CA ASP A 9 10.58 14.94 -14.31
C ASP A 9 12.02 14.55 -14.73
N ASP A 10 12.27 14.54 -16.05
CA ASP A 10 13.59 14.21 -16.62
C ASP A 10 14.70 15.15 -16.12
N ARG A 11 14.35 16.41 -15.78
CA ARG A 11 15.30 17.38 -15.24
C ARG A 11 15.75 17.00 -13.84
N ILE A 12 14.84 16.56 -12.98
CA ILE A 12 15.16 16.07 -11.64
C ILE A 12 16.00 14.79 -11.73
N GLU A 13 15.67 13.90 -12.66
CA GLU A 13 16.45 12.67 -12.89
C GLU A 13 17.87 12.96 -13.40
N ALA A 14 18.01 13.87 -14.34
CA ALA A 14 19.33 14.25 -14.88
C ALA A 14 20.23 14.90 -13.81
N MET A 15 19.65 15.60 -12.82
CA MET A 15 20.41 16.15 -11.69
C MET A 15 20.81 15.08 -10.66
N ALA A 16 20.18 13.93 -10.66
CA ALA A 16 20.52 12.80 -9.80
C ALA A 16 21.63 11.97 -10.45
N GLY A 17 22.86 12.49 -10.46
CA GLY A 17 24.02 11.79 -11.03
C GLY A 17 24.27 10.43 -10.40
N ASP A 18 25.03 9.58 -11.13
CA ASP A 18 25.49 8.28 -10.64
C ASP A 18 26.45 8.41 -9.44
N ALA A 19 26.57 7.34 -8.66
CA ALA A 19 27.44 7.32 -7.48
C ALA A 19 28.90 7.64 -7.85
N ARG A 20 29.42 8.77 -7.36
CA ARG A 20 30.78 9.23 -7.67
C ARG A 20 31.91 8.47 -6.96
N ASP A 21 31.62 7.70 -5.91
CA ASP A 21 32.67 7.19 -5.00
C ASP A 21 32.69 5.68 -4.74
N GLY A 22 31.90 4.86 -5.43
CA GLY A 22 31.96 3.39 -5.29
C GLY A 22 31.71 2.82 -3.87
N ARG A 23 31.43 3.66 -2.89
CA ARG A 23 31.26 3.29 -1.45
C ARG A 23 29.84 2.97 -1.01
N GLY A 24 28.88 2.90 -1.94
CA GLY A 24 27.50 2.55 -1.62
C GLY A 24 26.81 1.98 -2.84
N GLN A 25 25.96 0.97 -2.65
CA GLN A 25 25.21 0.30 -3.73
C GLN A 25 24.06 1.16 -4.31
N GLY A 26 24.09 2.50 -4.19
CA GLY A 26 23.06 3.38 -4.73
C GLY A 26 23.44 4.84 -4.68
N GLY A 27 23.59 5.48 -5.86
CA GLY A 27 23.80 6.91 -6.01
C GLY A 27 22.56 7.74 -5.70
N MET A 28 22.57 9.02 -6.04
CA MET A 28 21.42 9.90 -5.90
C MET A 28 20.23 9.41 -6.75
N ARG A 29 20.49 8.81 -7.90
CA ARG A 29 19.49 8.24 -8.79
C ARG A 29 18.61 7.19 -8.09
N SER A 30 19.20 6.26 -7.33
CA SER A 30 18.42 5.25 -6.60
C SER A 30 17.54 5.86 -5.49
N LYS A 31 17.97 6.98 -4.88
CA LYS A 31 17.18 7.69 -3.88
C LYS A 31 15.99 8.43 -4.51
N VAL A 32 16.21 9.05 -5.69
CA VAL A 32 15.14 9.70 -6.45
C VAL A 32 14.13 8.67 -6.96
N GLU A 33 14.59 7.50 -7.40
CA GLU A 33 13.68 6.40 -7.79
C GLU A 33 12.85 5.88 -6.61
N ALA A 34 13.48 5.71 -5.44
CA ALA A 34 12.76 5.37 -4.21
C ALA A 34 11.74 6.45 -3.81
N ALA A 35 12.09 7.74 -3.95
CA ALA A 35 11.17 8.84 -3.72
C ALA A 35 10.01 8.84 -4.72
N ARG A 36 10.29 8.55 -6.01
CA ARG A 36 9.26 8.40 -7.05
C ARG A 36 8.25 7.30 -6.68
N MET A 37 8.75 6.15 -6.26
CA MET A 37 7.90 5.04 -5.83
C MET A 37 7.05 5.44 -4.62
N ALA A 38 7.66 5.97 -3.57
CA ALA A 38 6.96 6.35 -2.35
C ALA A 38 5.88 7.43 -2.58
N THR A 39 6.18 8.45 -3.39
CA THR A 39 5.22 9.53 -3.70
C THR A 39 4.04 9.05 -4.54
N ARG A 40 4.22 8.06 -5.42
CA ARG A 40 3.12 7.38 -6.14
C ARG A 40 2.16 6.66 -5.19
N PHE A 41 2.65 6.24 -4.02
CA PHE A 41 1.85 5.59 -2.98
C PHE A 41 1.39 6.56 -1.89
N GLY A 42 1.42 7.85 -2.15
CA GLY A 42 0.86 8.87 -1.26
C GLY A 42 1.75 9.22 -0.06
N ALA A 43 3.03 8.85 -0.08
CA ALA A 43 3.97 9.16 0.99
C ALA A 43 4.82 10.40 0.66
N TYR A 44 4.93 11.32 1.63
CA TYR A 44 5.99 12.33 1.60
C TYR A 44 7.35 11.66 1.76
N THR A 45 8.32 12.09 0.97
CA THR A 45 9.68 11.57 1.05
C THR A 45 10.67 12.72 1.18
N VAL A 46 11.63 12.60 2.10
CA VAL A 46 12.69 13.59 2.26
C VAL A 46 14.04 12.94 2.01
N ILE A 47 14.80 13.50 1.08
CA ILE A 47 16.20 13.12 0.87
C ILE A 47 17.08 14.17 1.54
N ALA A 48 17.81 13.77 2.57
CA ALA A 48 18.68 14.63 3.36
C ALA A 48 20.05 14.02 3.58
N ALA A 49 21.02 14.86 3.94
CA ALA A 49 22.36 14.40 4.31
C ALA A 49 22.33 13.70 5.66
N GLY A 50 22.61 12.39 5.70
CA GLY A 50 22.54 11.56 6.90
C GLY A 50 23.57 11.95 7.99
N ARG A 51 24.61 12.75 7.64
CA ARG A 51 25.60 13.30 8.59
C ARG A 51 25.12 14.56 9.35
N THR A 52 23.94 15.10 8.98
CA THR A 52 23.37 16.25 9.69
C THR A 52 22.95 15.82 11.09
N PRO A 53 23.41 16.48 12.16
CA PRO A 53 23.02 16.14 13.52
C PRO A 53 21.49 16.21 13.68
N ASP A 54 20.94 15.20 14.37
CA ASP A 54 19.49 15.08 14.67
C ASP A 54 18.58 15.16 13.44
N VAL A 55 19.07 14.80 12.25
CA VAL A 55 18.35 15.02 10.97
C VAL A 55 16.94 14.43 10.99
N ILE A 56 16.76 13.21 11.52
CA ILE A 56 15.45 12.54 11.56
C ILE A 56 14.48 13.30 12.49
N ARG A 57 14.92 13.65 13.69
CA ARG A 57 14.11 14.41 14.66
C ARG A 57 13.70 15.77 14.08
N ARG A 58 14.65 16.51 13.50
CA ARG A 58 14.41 17.83 12.91
C ARG A 58 13.44 17.77 11.71
N ILE A 59 13.50 16.71 10.88
CA ILE A 59 12.52 16.49 9.81
C ILE A 59 11.15 16.18 10.38
N ALA A 60 11.06 15.34 11.41
CA ALA A 60 9.79 14.98 12.06
C ALA A 60 9.12 16.19 12.75
N GLU A 61 9.91 17.14 13.25
CA GLU A 61 9.46 18.43 13.83
C GLU A 61 9.12 19.48 12.75
N GLY A 62 9.14 19.12 11.46
CA GLY A 62 8.80 20.02 10.35
C GLY A 62 9.95 20.88 9.82
N GLY A 63 11.21 20.59 10.21
CA GLY A 63 12.39 21.34 9.75
C GLY A 63 12.62 21.18 8.25
N GLN A 64 12.93 22.28 7.56
CA GLN A 64 13.23 22.29 6.12
C GLN A 64 14.66 21.82 5.84
N ILE A 65 14.89 20.52 5.91
CA ILE A 65 16.19 19.89 5.71
C ILE A 65 16.13 18.96 4.50
N GLY A 66 17.10 19.08 3.59
CA GLY A 66 17.16 18.24 2.40
C GLY A 66 16.21 18.71 1.30
N THR A 67 15.74 17.77 0.49
CA THR A 67 14.75 17.96 -0.58
C THR A 67 13.51 17.14 -0.23
N ARG A 68 12.36 17.77 -0.18
CA ARG A 68 11.07 17.14 0.06
C ARG A 68 10.39 16.84 -1.27
N PHE A 69 9.93 15.62 -1.43
CA PHE A 69 9.15 15.14 -2.56
C PHE A 69 7.70 14.98 -2.13
N GLU A 70 6.81 15.65 -2.84
CA GLU A 70 5.37 15.69 -2.54
C GLU A 70 4.68 14.44 -3.12
N PRO A 71 3.66 13.89 -2.43
CA PRO A 71 2.88 12.79 -2.95
C PRO A 71 2.07 13.19 -4.19
N THR A 72 2.00 12.32 -5.18
CA THR A 72 1.22 12.51 -6.42
C THR A 72 -0.22 12.01 -6.31
N THR A 73 -0.56 11.36 -5.21
CA THR A 73 -1.90 10.83 -4.91
C THR A 73 -2.20 10.98 -3.42
N ASN A 74 -3.46 10.86 -3.03
CA ASN A 74 -3.79 10.85 -1.62
C ASN A 74 -3.29 9.54 -0.95
N ARG A 75 -3.05 9.61 0.37
CA ARG A 75 -2.44 8.52 1.13
C ARG A 75 -3.26 7.20 1.07
N VAL A 76 -4.57 7.29 1.06
CA VAL A 76 -5.46 6.10 1.07
C VAL A 76 -5.42 5.38 -0.27
N GLU A 77 -5.52 6.11 -1.38
CA GLU A 77 -5.43 5.54 -2.72
C GLU A 77 -4.05 4.98 -3.02
N GLY A 78 -3.01 5.72 -2.64
CA GLY A 78 -1.64 5.27 -2.77
C GLY A 78 -1.38 3.97 -2.00
N TRP A 79 -1.87 3.87 -0.77
CA TRP A 79 -1.75 2.68 0.04
C TRP A 79 -2.50 1.47 -0.58
N LYS A 80 -3.72 1.67 -1.09
CA LYS A 80 -4.46 0.63 -1.81
C LYS A 80 -3.70 0.13 -3.04
N ARG A 81 -3.14 1.04 -3.85
CA ARG A 81 -2.28 0.66 -4.99
C ARG A 81 -1.07 -0.16 -4.56
N PHE A 82 -0.42 0.22 -3.46
CA PHE A 82 0.70 -0.54 -2.90
C PHE A 82 0.29 -1.98 -2.56
N LEU A 83 -0.84 -2.18 -1.89
CA LEU A 83 -1.37 -3.52 -1.58
C LEU A 83 -1.64 -4.33 -2.85
N LEU A 84 -2.18 -3.70 -3.90
CA LEU A 84 -2.45 -4.36 -5.18
C LEU A 84 -1.17 -4.72 -5.96
N THR A 85 -0.08 -3.94 -5.85
CA THR A 85 1.21 -4.30 -6.45
C THR A 85 1.87 -5.48 -5.74
N GLY A 86 1.53 -5.72 -4.48
CA GLY A 86 1.99 -6.86 -3.68
C GLY A 86 1.34 -8.20 -4.02
N LYS A 87 0.49 -8.29 -5.06
CA LYS A 87 -0.12 -9.55 -5.53
C LYS A 87 0.88 -10.69 -5.70
N ALA A 88 2.03 -10.39 -6.30
CA ALA A 88 3.08 -11.37 -6.57
C ALA A 88 3.89 -11.79 -5.35
N SER A 89 3.79 -11.07 -4.22
CA SER A 89 4.54 -11.32 -2.98
C SER A 89 3.67 -11.78 -1.81
N SER A 90 2.39 -12.10 -2.06
CA SER A 90 1.53 -12.69 -1.03
C SER A 90 2.09 -14.05 -0.59
N ARG A 91 2.51 -14.15 0.68
CA ARG A 91 3.09 -15.38 1.24
C ARG A 91 2.06 -16.37 1.75
N GLY A 92 0.79 -15.97 1.76
CA GLY A 92 -0.30 -16.82 2.18
C GLY A 92 -1.66 -16.18 1.93
N SER A 93 -2.69 -16.93 2.27
CA SER A 93 -4.07 -16.51 2.11
C SER A 93 -4.93 -16.88 3.31
N VAL A 94 -6.04 -16.15 3.45
CA VAL A 94 -7.14 -16.51 4.35
C VAL A 94 -8.40 -16.71 3.53
N ALA A 95 -9.06 -17.85 3.71
CA ALA A 95 -10.37 -18.10 3.15
C ALA A 95 -11.45 -17.61 4.12
N VAL A 96 -12.48 -16.97 3.59
CA VAL A 96 -13.59 -16.42 4.36
C VAL A 96 -14.92 -17.05 4.01
N ASP A 97 -15.89 -16.98 4.92
CA ASP A 97 -17.26 -17.41 4.64
C ASP A 97 -18.00 -16.42 3.71
N ALA A 98 -19.18 -16.80 3.24
CA ALA A 98 -20.00 -16.00 2.32
C ALA A 98 -20.47 -14.66 2.98
N GLY A 99 -20.71 -14.65 4.27
CA GLY A 99 -21.11 -13.46 5.03
C GLY A 99 -19.98 -12.45 5.10
N ALA A 100 -18.77 -12.90 5.46
CA ALA A 100 -17.59 -12.07 5.49
C ALA A 100 -17.20 -11.58 4.08
N ALA A 101 -17.24 -12.44 3.06
CA ALA A 101 -16.99 -12.03 1.68
C ALA A 101 -17.92 -10.89 1.23
N LYS A 102 -19.22 -10.98 1.52
CA LYS A 102 -20.21 -9.93 1.25
C LYS A 102 -19.92 -8.65 2.04
N ALA A 103 -19.60 -8.78 3.32
CA ALA A 103 -19.30 -7.64 4.19
C ALA A 103 -18.04 -6.88 3.73
N LEU A 104 -17.02 -7.59 3.23
CA LEU A 104 -15.81 -7.00 2.68
C LEU A 104 -16.08 -6.30 1.34
N ARG A 105 -16.76 -6.98 0.40
CA ARG A 105 -17.00 -6.44 -0.95
C ARG A 105 -17.90 -5.18 -0.93
N TYR A 106 -18.93 -5.16 -0.09
CA TYR A 106 -19.99 -4.14 -0.15
C TYR A 106 -20.12 -3.27 1.10
N GLY A 107 -19.59 -3.72 2.23
CA GLY A 107 -19.75 -3.03 3.51
C GLY A 107 -18.57 -2.17 3.95
N GLY A 108 -17.44 -2.22 3.26
CA GLY A 108 -16.23 -1.50 3.65
C GLY A 108 -15.71 -1.87 5.05
N ASN A 109 -16.01 -3.10 5.50
CA ASN A 109 -15.67 -3.60 6.84
C ASN A 109 -14.25 -4.16 6.89
N SER A 110 -13.70 -4.26 8.12
CA SER A 110 -12.49 -5.04 8.42
C SER A 110 -12.80 -6.53 8.39
N LEU A 111 -11.78 -7.37 8.09
CA LEU A 111 -11.90 -8.82 8.24
C LEU A 111 -11.74 -9.20 9.72
N LEU A 112 -12.79 -9.74 10.32
CA LEU A 112 -12.79 -10.24 11.68
C LEU A 112 -12.47 -11.74 11.71
N PRO A 113 -11.95 -12.28 12.85
CA PRO A 113 -11.67 -13.71 12.99
C PRO A 113 -12.88 -14.59 12.73
N ALA A 114 -14.06 -14.15 13.14
CA ALA A 114 -15.33 -14.89 12.98
C ALA A 114 -15.66 -15.24 11.52
N GLY A 115 -15.19 -14.42 10.57
CA GLY A 115 -15.41 -14.66 9.14
C GLY A 115 -14.34 -15.51 8.46
N VAL A 116 -13.26 -15.88 9.17
CA VAL A 116 -12.17 -16.70 8.63
C VAL A 116 -12.48 -18.18 8.83
N VAL A 117 -12.38 -18.96 7.75
CA VAL A 117 -12.66 -20.41 7.77
C VAL A 117 -11.42 -21.26 7.51
N ARG A 118 -10.38 -20.68 6.88
CA ARG A 118 -9.11 -21.39 6.62
C ARG A 118 -7.96 -20.40 6.45
N VAL A 119 -6.77 -20.85 6.81
CA VAL A 119 -5.49 -20.15 6.61
C VAL A 119 -4.58 -21.05 5.79
N ASP A 120 -4.01 -20.51 4.71
CA ASP A 120 -3.08 -21.23 3.83
C ASP A 120 -1.75 -20.45 3.76
N GLY A 121 -0.63 -21.21 3.78
CA GLY A 121 0.71 -20.63 3.76
C GLY A 121 1.23 -20.20 5.11
N SER A 122 2.45 -19.65 5.13
CA SER A 122 3.11 -19.15 6.33
C SER A 122 3.48 -17.69 6.13
N PHE A 123 2.98 -16.83 7.00
CA PHE A 123 3.23 -15.40 6.98
C PHE A 123 3.26 -14.82 8.40
N GLU A 124 4.00 -13.74 8.53
CA GLU A 124 4.16 -12.98 9.76
C GLU A 124 3.18 -11.79 9.83
N ARG A 125 3.04 -11.22 11.02
CA ARG A 125 2.34 -9.95 11.21
C ARG A 125 2.98 -8.85 10.37
N GLY A 126 2.15 -8.05 9.67
CA GLY A 126 2.62 -6.96 8.81
C GLY A 126 2.87 -7.39 7.36
N GLU A 127 2.78 -8.70 7.05
CA GLU A 127 2.90 -9.18 5.67
C GLU A 127 1.58 -9.04 4.89
N ASN A 128 1.72 -8.92 3.57
CA ASN A 128 0.58 -8.85 2.67
C ASN A 128 0.04 -10.25 2.37
N ILE A 129 -1.25 -10.44 2.57
CA ILE A 129 -1.96 -11.69 2.34
C ILE A 129 -3.12 -11.49 1.36
N SER A 130 -3.51 -12.56 0.67
CA SER A 130 -4.74 -12.59 -0.11
C SER A 130 -5.93 -13.06 0.73
N ILE A 131 -7.10 -12.52 0.44
CA ILE A 131 -8.37 -12.94 1.03
C ILE A 131 -9.19 -13.58 -0.07
N VAL A 132 -9.59 -14.83 0.13
CA VAL A 132 -10.32 -15.62 -0.86
C VAL A 132 -11.73 -15.94 -0.37
N ASP A 133 -12.69 -15.89 -1.27
CA ASP A 133 -14.08 -16.22 -0.99
C ASP A 133 -14.32 -17.76 -1.04
N PRO A 134 -15.54 -18.25 -0.74
CA PRO A 134 -15.85 -19.68 -0.78
C PRO A 134 -15.67 -20.34 -2.14
N SER A 135 -15.65 -19.59 -3.26
CA SER A 135 -15.36 -20.11 -4.59
C SER A 135 -13.85 -20.26 -4.88
N GLY A 136 -13.00 -19.75 -4.00
CA GLY A 136 -11.55 -19.68 -4.17
C GLY A 136 -11.08 -18.45 -4.95
N GLU A 137 -11.97 -17.52 -5.25
CA GLU A 137 -11.63 -16.26 -5.91
C GLU A 137 -10.98 -15.30 -4.92
N VAL A 138 -9.89 -14.63 -5.33
CA VAL A 138 -9.27 -13.57 -4.52
C VAL A 138 -10.14 -12.32 -4.57
N ILE A 139 -10.70 -11.91 -3.43
CA ILE A 139 -11.59 -10.75 -3.30
C ILE A 139 -10.90 -9.51 -2.73
N ALA A 140 -9.76 -9.70 -2.08
CA ALA A 140 -8.99 -8.58 -1.54
C ALA A 140 -7.53 -8.99 -1.26
N TRP A 141 -6.68 -7.97 -1.07
CA TRP A 141 -5.35 -8.09 -0.47
C TRP A 141 -5.27 -7.17 0.73
N GLY A 142 -4.50 -7.57 1.76
CA GLY A 142 -4.36 -6.73 2.94
C GLY A 142 -3.21 -7.14 3.85
N ILE A 143 -2.88 -6.25 4.77
CA ILE A 143 -1.82 -6.48 5.77
C ILE A 143 -2.39 -7.24 6.95
N ALA A 144 -1.78 -8.38 7.26
CA ALA A 144 -2.17 -9.23 8.39
C ALA A 144 -1.81 -8.58 9.73
N ASN A 145 -2.76 -8.50 10.66
CA ASN A 145 -2.52 -8.05 12.03
C ASN A 145 -1.98 -9.16 12.93
N TYR A 146 -2.11 -10.41 12.51
CA TYR A 146 -1.68 -11.61 13.21
C TYR A 146 -0.93 -12.52 12.23
N ARG A 147 0.03 -13.33 12.73
CA ARG A 147 0.71 -14.33 11.91
C ARG A 147 -0.22 -15.52 11.60
N SER A 148 0.09 -16.28 10.58
CA SER A 148 -0.73 -17.40 10.11
C SER A 148 -1.07 -18.42 11.22
N ALA A 149 -0.10 -18.77 12.06
CA ALA A 149 -0.30 -19.69 13.18
C ALA A 149 -1.30 -19.15 14.23
N GLU A 150 -1.27 -17.85 14.52
CA GLU A 150 -2.20 -17.20 15.44
C GLU A 150 -3.61 -17.13 14.85
N ILE A 151 -3.71 -16.78 13.57
CA ILE A 151 -5.01 -16.78 12.86
C ILE A 151 -5.63 -18.17 12.91
N GLY A 152 -4.83 -19.22 12.73
CA GLY A 152 -5.31 -20.60 12.86
C GLY A 152 -5.93 -20.94 14.22
N LEU A 153 -5.48 -20.27 15.31
CA LEU A 153 -6.04 -20.47 16.65
C LEU A 153 -7.31 -19.64 16.90
N ILE A 154 -7.45 -18.49 16.23
CA ILE A 154 -8.56 -17.53 16.48
C ILE A 154 -9.59 -17.50 15.35
N MET A 155 -9.41 -18.23 14.25
CA MET A 155 -10.39 -18.29 13.18
C MET A 155 -11.74 -18.82 13.65
N GLY A 156 -12.82 -18.26 13.17
CA GLY A 156 -14.20 -18.64 13.54
C GLY A 156 -14.67 -18.10 14.89
N VAL A 157 -13.78 -17.44 15.69
CA VAL A 157 -14.18 -16.91 16.99
C VAL A 157 -14.52 -15.41 16.92
N ARG A 158 -15.24 -14.92 17.93
CA ARG A 158 -15.51 -13.48 18.06
C ARG A 158 -14.24 -12.74 18.51
N SER A 159 -14.11 -11.49 18.08
CA SER A 159 -12.93 -10.65 18.35
C SER A 159 -12.63 -10.46 19.84
N ASP A 160 -13.65 -10.52 20.73
CA ASP A 160 -13.49 -10.46 22.19
C ASP A 160 -12.79 -11.70 22.78
N LYS A 161 -12.59 -12.75 22.00
CA LYS A 161 -11.90 -13.98 22.38
C LYS A 161 -10.44 -14.04 21.95
N ILE A 162 -9.95 -13.07 21.17
CA ILE A 162 -8.56 -13.06 20.70
C ILE A 162 -7.59 -13.05 21.88
N GLU A 163 -7.71 -12.06 22.76
CA GLU A 163 -6.82 -11.90 23.90
C GLU A 163 -6.90 -13.07 24.90
N PRO A 164 -8.07 -13.61 25.26
CA PRO A 164 -8.18 -14.84 26.05
C PRO A 164 -7.47 -16.06 25.43
N ILE A 165 -7.43 -16.18 24.10
CA ILE A 165 -6.82 -17.32 23.40
C ILE A 165 -5.31 -17.13 23.23
N LEU A 166 -4.87 -15.96 22.80
CA LEU A 166 -3.46 -15.69 22.47
C LEU A 166 -2.64 -15.17 23.63
N GLY A 167 -3.28 -14.66 24.70
CA GLY A 167 -2.64 -13.95 25.82
C GLY A 167 -2.30 -12.49 25.53
N TYR A 168 -2.60 -12.00 24.34
CA TYR A 168 -2.39 -10.62 23.86
C TYR A 168 -3.27 -10.31 22.66
N GLY A 169 -3.37 -9.03 22.27
CA GLY A 169 -4.12 -8.60 21.09
C GLY A 169 -3.46 -7.44 20.36
N TYR A 170 -3.62 -7.43 19.03
CA TYR A 170 -3.20 -6.33 18.13
C TYR A 170 -4.40 -5.60 17.52
N GLY A 171 -5.57 -5.76 18.12
CA GLY A 171 -6.84 -5.22 17.64
C GLY A 171 -7.85 -6.33 17.33
N PRO A 172 -9.09 -5.95 17.00
CA PRO A 172 -10.20 -6.90 16.82
C PRO A 172 -10.19 -7.62 15.46
N ASP A 173 -9.38 -7.16 14.51
CA ASP A 173 -9.43 -7.57 13.11
C ASP A 173 -8.19 -8.37 12.68
N ILE A 174 -8.40 -9.33 11.80
CA ILE A 174 -7.32 -10.04 11.09
C ILE A 174 -6.68 -9.10 10.05
N VAL A 175 -7.51 -8.34 9.33
CA VAL A 175 -7.08 -7.30 8.38
C VAL A 175 -7.98 -6.09 8.56
N HIS A 176 -7.39 -4.94 8.91
CA HIS A 176 -8.15 -3.70 9.05
C HIS A 176 -8.53 -3.14 7.67
N ARG A 177 -9.76 -2.59 7.54
CA ARG A 177 -10.28 -2.03 6.28
C ARG A 177 -9.37 -1.00 5.62
N ASN A 178 -8.65 -0.18 6.41
CA ASN A 178 -7.71 0.82 5.89
C ASN A 178 -6.42 0.20 5.35
N ASN A 179 -6.14 -1.04 5.72
CA ASN A 179 -4.98 -1.84 5.30
C ASN A 179 -5.39 -2.95 4.32
N MET A 180 -6.51 -2.76 3.62
CA MET A 180 -7.06 -3.72 2.67
C MET A 180 -7.45 -3.02 1.37
N ALA A 181 -7.18 -3.68 0.24
CA ALA A 181 -7.62 -3.27 -1.09
C ALA A 181 -8.45 -4.40 -1.69
N LEU A 182 -9.66 -4.09 -2.14
CA LEU A 182 -10.51 -5.04 -2.86
C LEU A 182 -9.88 -5.40 -4.22
N ALA A 183 -10.07 -6.63 -4.65
CA ALA A 183 -9.82 -7.02 -6.02
C ALA A 183 -10.87 -6.35 -6.91
N ASP A 184 -10.43 -5.60 -7.92
CA ASP A 184 -11.35 -5.10 -8.94
C ASP A 184 -11.82 -6.30 -9.76
N ASN A 185 -13.06 -6.71 -9.57
CA ASN A 185 -13.76 -7.61 -10.48
C ASN A 185 -14.13 -6.79 -11.72
N GLY A 186 -13.16 -6.58 -12.63
CA GLY A 186 -13.38 -6.19 -14.04
C GLY A 186 -14.51 -5.24 -14.37
N SER A 187 -14.74 -4.17 -13.59
CA SER A 187 -15.66 -3.09 -13.93
C SER A 187 -14.85 -1.90 -14.38
N GLU A 188 -14.63 -1.83 -15.70
CA GLU A 188 -14.46 -0.64 -16.54
C GLU A 188 -13.60 0.50 -15.95
N ILE A 189 -12.30 0.45 -16.23
CA ILE A 189 -11.61 1.68 -16.60
C ILE A 189 -12.12 2.02 -18.01
N SER A 190 -13.26 2.68 -18.09
CA SER A 190 -13.68 3.38 -19.31
C SER A 190 -12.62 4.43 -19.56
N ALA A 191 -11.75 4.15 -20.52
CA ALA A 191 -10.91 5.14 -21.16
C ALA A 191 -11.87 6.21 -21.71
N GLN A 192 -11.96 7.34 -21.02
CA GLN A 192 -12.49 8.57 -21.58
C GLN A 192 -11.48 9.01 -22.65
N THR A 193 -11.64 8.45 -23.86
CA THR A 193 -11.09 9.00 -25.08
C THR A 193 -11.80 10.32 -25.30
N ASP A 194 -11.04 11.37 -25.09
CA ASP A 194 -11.34 12.75 -25.43
C ASP A 194 -11.60 12.81 -26.95
N SER A 195 -12.87 12.80 -27.33
CA SER A 195 -13.31 13.02 -28.71
C SER A 195 -13.46 14.51 -28.91
N THR A 196 -12.37 15.13 -29.34
CA THR A 196 -12.41 16.49 -29.95
C THR A 196 -13.28 16.46 -31.17
N PRO A 197 -14.36 17.24 -31.25
CA PRO A 197 -15.11 17.37 -32.51
C PRO A 197 -14.33 18.26 -33.47
N THR A 198 -13.85 17.66 -34.55
CA THR A 198 -13.30 18.36 -35.70
C THR A 198 -14.43 19.21 -36.36
N GLY A 199 -14.39 20.50 -36.10
CA GLY A 199 -15.23 21.49 -36.75
C GLY A 199 -14.91 21.57 -38.24
N ARG A 200 -15.81 21.09 -39.04
CA ARG A 200 -15.83 21.22 -40.51
C ARG A 200 -16.29 22.63 -40.86
N ALA A 201 -15.40 23.49 -41.31
CA ALA A 201 -15.76 24.72 -42.00
C ALA A 201 -16.14 24.37 -43.44
N ALA A 202 -17.39 24.56 -43.79
CA ALA A 202 -17.85 24.60 -45.15
C ALA A 202 -17.98 26.07 -45.58
N GLY A 203 -17.48 26.33 -46.71
CA GLY A 203 -17.35 27.43 -47.53
C GLY A 203 -18.54 28.34 -47.83
N ILE A 204 -18.25 29.49 -48.16
CA ILE A 204 -18.55 30.20 -49.43
C ILE A 204 -17.56 31.36 -49.49
#